data_48004e601c9d60d0253994b9a25336de
#
_entry.id   48004e601c9d60d0253994b9a25336de
#
_cell.length_a   1.000
_cell.length_b   1.000
_cell.length_c   1.000
_cell.angle_alpha   90.00
_cell.angle_beta   90.00
_cell.angle_gamma   90.00
#
_symmetry.space_group_name_H-M   'P 1'
#
loop_
_entity.id
_entity.type
_entity.pdbx_description
1 polymer ?
#
loop_
_entity_poly.entity_id
_entity_poly.type
_entity_poly.pdbx_seq_one_letter_code
_entity_poly.pdbx_strand_id
1 'polypeptide(L)'
;FETGTVSNIIIGIGINLKTATLPDSLKDKVGFLEYDLPIKNELISLIVKKLLKYDEERNSFIERYKKYSLVLGKDIKYTKNNTEFYGTALDIDKDGGLIVKSGNSMTVLKSGEISLYL
;
A
#
# COMPACT_ATOMS: atom_id res chain seq x y z
N PHE A 1 11.00 -12.82 14.97
CA PHE A 1 11.60 -13.59 13.83
C PHE A 1 12.99 -14.04 14.28
N GLU A 2 13.13 -15.25 14.79
CA GLU A 2 14.38 -15.74 15.38
C GLU A 2 15.39 -16.33 14.38
N THR A 3 15.04 -16.51 13.12
CA THR A 3 15.94 -17.21 12.16
C THR A 3 16.13 -16.54 10.81
N GLY A 4 15.55 -15.38 10.55
CA GLY A 4 15.70 -14.67 9.27
C GLY A 4 15.07 -15.36 8.04
N THR A 5 14.46 -16.52 8.20
CA THR A 5 13.75 -17.24 7.13
C THR A 5 12.24 -17.11 7.31
N VAL A 6 11.56 -16.58 6.29
CA VAL A 6 10.10 -16.55 6.23
C VAL A 6 9.62 -17.90 5.69
N SER A 7 8.93 -18.69 6.53
CA SER A 7 8.39 -19.99 6.13
C SER A 7 7.01 -19.89 5.44
N ASN A 8 6.21 -18.90 5.81
CA ASN A 8 4.87 -18.71 5.27
C ASN A 8 4.53 -17.22 5.20
N ILE A 9 3.78 -16.84 4.15
CA ILE A 9 3.21 -15.50 3.99
C ILE A 9 1.70 -15.64 3.84
N ILE A 10 0.94 -14.87 4.63
CA ILE A 10 -0.50 -14.76 4.50
C ILE A 10 -0.81 -13.39 3.90
N ILE A 11 -1.50 -13.37 2.76
CA ILE A 11 -1.88 -12.15 2.04
C ILE A 11 -3.40 -12.02 2.09
N GLY A 12 -3.91 -10.92 2.68
CA GLY A 12 -5.32 -10.55 2.66
C GLY A 12 -5.55 -9.43 1.64
N ILE A 13 -6.53 -9.61 0.74
CA ILE A 13 -6.89 -8.63 -0.28
C ILE A 13 -8.39 -8.36 -0.21
N GLY A 14 -8.79 -7.09 0.01
CA GLY A 14 -10.17 -6.64 0.00
C GLY A 14 -10.42 -5.71 -1.19
N ILE A 15 -11.46 -6.01 -1.99
CA ILE A 15 -11.83 -5.21 -3.17
C ILE A 15 -13.34 -4.97 -3.16
N ASN A 16 -13.76 -3.70 -3.24
CA ASN A 16 -15.15 -3.32 -3.32
C ASN A 16 -15.59 -3.36 -4.79
N LEU A 17 -16.43 -4.31 -5.15
CA LEU A 17 -16.87 -4.54 -6.54
C LEU A 17 -18.13 -3.78 -6.91
N LYS A 18 -18.97 -3.45 -5.94
CA LYS A 18 -20.26 -2.77 -6.16
C LYS A 18 -20.39 -1.59 -5.23
N THR A 19 -20.99 -0.52 -5.76
CA THR A 19 -21.37 0.65 -4.98
C THR A 19 -22.26 0.28 -3.80
N ALA A 20 -21.98 0.86 -2.64
CA ALA A 20 -22.78 0.75 -1.44
C ALA A 20 -22.98 2.14 -0.82
N THR A 21 -24.02 2.28 -0.01
CA THR A 21 -24.21 3.50 0.78
C THR A 21 -23.13 3.56 1.84
N LEU A 22 -22.34 4.63 1.83
CA LEU A 22 -21.26 4.87 2.78
C LEU A 22 -21.64 5.95 3.78
N PRO A 23 -21.20 5.83 5.04
CA PRO A 23 -21.16 6.96 5.97
C PRO A 23 -20.34 8.13 5.37
N ASP A 24 -20.70 9.37 5.69
CA ASP A 24 -20.01 10.56 5.17
C ASP A 24 -18.50 10.54 5.43
N SER A 25 -18.07 10.01 6.56
CA SER A 25 -16.64 9.88 6.93
C SER A 25 -15.82 8.94 6.03
N LEU A 26 -16.47 8.14 5.19
CA LEU A 26 -15.82 7.17 4.29
C LEU A 26 -15.97 7.51 2.82
N LYS A 27 -16.79 8.48 2.43
CA LYS A 27 -17.06 8.81 1.02
C LYS A 27 -15.80 9.15 0.23
N ASP A 28 -14.87 9.87 0.84
CA ASP A 28 -13.61 10.28 0.19
C ASP A 28 -12.47 9.27 0.36
N LYS A 29 -12.73 8.16 1.10
CA LYS A 29 -11.70 7.16 1.44
C LYS A 29 -11.93 5.81 0.79
N VAL A 30 -13.15 5.55 0.30
CA VAL A 30 -13.54 4.25 -0.24
C VAL A 30 -13.95 4.39 -1.70
N GLY A 31 -13.33 3.62 -2.57
CA GLY A 31 -13.69 3.47 -3.97
C GLY A 31 -14.32 2.11 -4.27
N PHE A 32 -15.01 2.04 -5.41
CA PHE A 32 -15.63 0.83 -5.94
C PHE A 32 -15.20 0.63 -7.39
N LEU A 33 -15.10 -0.62 -7.84
CA LEU A 33 -14.76 -0.92 -9.23
C LEU A 33 -15.95 -0.80 -10.20
N GLU A 34 -17.18 -0.82 -9.70
CA GLU A 34 -18.43 -0.67 -10.48
C GLU A 34 -18.54 -1.59 -11.70
N TYR A 35 -18.32 -2.89 -11.49
CA TYR A 35 -18.49 -3.89 -12.54
C TYR A 35 -19.85 -4.59 -12.44
N ASP A 36 -20.60 -4.61 -13.54
CA ASP A 36 -21.92 -5.24 -13.63
C ASP A 36 -21.89 -6.76 -13.83
N LEU A 37 -20.75 -7.32 -14.18
CA LEU A 37 -20.61 -8.74 -14.47
C LEU A 37 -20.10 -9.55 -13.26
N PRO A 38 -20.38 -10.86 -13.20
CA PRO A 38 -19.89 -11.74 -12.13
C PRO A 38 -18.39 -12.05 -12.29
N ILE A 39 -17.55 -11.00 -12.20
CA ILE A 39 -16.09 -11.10 -12.43
C ILE A 39 -15.31 -11.64 -11.22
N LYS A 40 -15.96 -11.98 -10.10
CA LYS A 40 -15.27 -12.38 -8.87
C LYS A 40 -14.25 -13.50 -9.11
N ASN A 41 -14.66 -14.56 -9.81
CA ASN A 41 -13.78 -15.70 -10.05
C ASN A 41 -12.63 -15.38 -11.00
N GLU A 42 -12.89 -14.56 -12.02
CA GLU A 42 -11.86 -14.08 -12.93
C GLU A 42 -10.86 -13.19 -12.19
N LEU A 43 -11.33 -12.26 -11.37
CA LEU A 43 -10.49 -11.38 -10.58
C LEU A 43 -9.61 -12.17 -9.60
N ILE A 44 -10.18 -13.14 -8.87
CA ILE A 44 -9.42 -14.03 -7.99
C ILE A 44 -8.35 -14.78 -8.79
N SER A 45 -8.72 -15.36 -9.94
CA SER A 45 -7.78 -16.09 -10.80
C SER A 45 -6.63 -15.20 -11.27
N LEU A 46 -6.92 -13.96 -11.69
CA LEU A 46 -5.91 -12.99 -12.12
C LEU A 46 -4.98 -12.59 -10.98
N ILE A 47 -5.51 -12.33 -9.79
CA ILE A 47 -4.72 -11.99 -8.60
C ILE A 47 -3.77 -13.14 -8.26
N VAL A 48 -4.29 -14.38 -8.17
CA VAL A 48 -3.47 -15.55 -7.87
C VAL A 48 -2.37 -15.74 -8.92
N LYS A 49 -2.70 -15.66 -10.21
CA LYS A 49 -1.71 -15.77 -11.30
C LYS A 49 -0.63 -14.69 -11.20
N LYS A 50 -0.98 -13.46 -10.83
CA LYS A 50 -0.03 -12.36 -10.64
C LYS A 50 0.87 -12.59 -9.44
N LEU A 51 0.33 -13.09 -8.32
CA LEU A 51 1.12 -13.42 -7.13
C LEU A 51 2.11 -14.55 -7.41
N LEU A 52 1.69 -15.61 -8.13
CA LEU A 52 2.58 -16.72 -8.48
C LEU A 52 3.71 -16.34 -9.45
N LYS A 53 3.51 -15.29 -10.26
CA LYS A 53 4.53 -14.76 -11.17
C LYS A 53 5.41 -13.67 -10.57
N TYR A 54 5.22 -13.36 -9.29
CA TYR A 54 5.92 -12.25 -8.64
C TYR A 54 7.44 -12.35 -8.75
N ASP A 55 8.02 -13.54 -8.62
CA ASP A 55 9.49 -13.73 -8.69
C ASP A 55 10.06 -13.40 -10.08
N GLU A 56 9.31 -13.65 -11.15
CA GLU A 56 9.71 -13.33 -12.53
C GLU A 56 9.75 -11.80 -12.76
N GLU A 57 8.89 -11.03 -12.08
CA GLU A 57 8.73 -9.58 -12.23
C GLU A 57 9.43 -8.77 -11.12
N ARG A 58 10.16 -9.40 -10.22
CA ARG A 58 10.69 -8.81 -8.98
C ARG A 58 11.47 -7.51 -9.20
N ASN A 59 12.31 -7.45 -10.23
CA ASN A 59 13.15 -6.28 -10.51
C ASN A 59 12.35 -5.04 -10.97
N SER A 60 11.17 -5.23 -11.56
CA SER A 60 10.30 -4.13 -12.02
C SER A 60 9.21 -3.75 -11.02
N PHE A 61 9.05 -4.54 -9.95
CA PHE A 61 7.97 -4.38 -9.00
C PHE A 61 8.03 -3.04 -8.25
N ILE A 62 9.19 -2.67 -7.72
CA ILE A 62 9.33 -1.42 -6.93
C ILE A 62 9.01 -0.21 -7.79
N GLU A 63 9.48 -0.14 -9.04
CA GLU A 63 9.19 0.98 -9.93
C GLU A 63 7.69 1.07 -10.26
N ARG A 64 7.04 -0.07 -10.49
CA ARG A 64 5.58 -0.10 -10.67
C ARG A 64 4.83 0.30 -9.40
N TYR A 65 5.28 -0.17 -8.24
CA TYR A 65 4.70 0.19 -6.95
C TYR A 65 4.79 1.69 -6.69
N LYS A 66 5.95 2.32 -6.95
CA LYS A 66 6.14 3.78 -6.87
C LYS A 66 5.15 4.53 -7.75
N LYS A 67 4.97 4.08 -8.99
CA LYS A 67 4.06 4.71 -9.97
C LYS A 67 2.61 4.77 -9.48
N TYR A 68 2.15 3.77 -8.73
CA TYR A 68 0.80 3.71 -8.19
C TYR A 68 0.68 4.19 -6.73
N SER A 69 1.77 4.66 -6.16
CA SER A 69 1.75 5.19 -4.79
C SER A 69 1.00 6.51 -4.72
N LEU A 70 0.01 6.57 -3.83
CA LEU A 70 -0.78 7.78 -3.58
C LEU A 70 -0.07 8.79 -2.69
N VAL A 71 0.99 8.38 -1.98
CA VAL A 71 1.63 9.19 -0.95
C VAL A 71 2.92 9.88 -1.41
N LEU A 72 3.58 9.38 -2.47
CA LEU A 72 4.85 9.96 -2.94
C LEU A 72 4.68 11.42 -3.38
N GLY A 73 5.60 12.27 -2.94
CA GLY A 73 5.59 13.71 -3.18
C GLY A 73 4.61 14.50 -2.31
N LYS A 74 3.91 13.85 -1.37
CA LYS A 74 2.92 14.50 -0.51
C LYS A 74 3.38 14.58 0.93
N ASP A 75 2.81 15.56 1.63
CA ASP A 75 2.96 15.67 3.08
C ASP A 75 2.07 14.63 3.75
N ILE A 76 2.66 13.92 4.70
CA ILE A 76 2.03 12.84 5.43
C ILE A 76 2.18 13.02 6.93
N LYS A 77 1.21 12.48 7.65
CA LYS A 77 1.31 12.21 9.08
C LYS A 77 1.58 10.72 9.26
N TYR A 78 2.52 10.35 10.10
CA TYR A 78 2.81 8.96 10.40
C TYR A 78 3.03 8.75 11.90
N THR A 79 2.75 7.54 12.37
CA THR A 79 2.92 7.16 13.77
C THR A 79 4.12 6.22 13.91
N LYS A 80 5.01 6.55 14.83
CA LYS A 80 6.15 5.71 15.23
C LYS A 80 6.24 5.68 16.74
N ASN A 81 6.26 4.50 17.36
CA ASN A 81 6.29 4.31 18.82
C ASN A 81 5.20 5.13 19.54
N ASN A 82 3.97 5.07 19.04
CA ASN A 82 2.80 5.81 19.54
C ASN A 82 2.96 7.35 19.54
N THR A 83 3.91 7.88 18.80
CA THR A 83 4.12 9.33 18.62
C THR A 83 3.84 9.70 17.18
N GLU A 84 3.10 10.78 16.99
CA GLU A 84 2.78 11.34 15.67
C GLU A 84 3.94 12.22 15.16
N PHE A 85 4.27 12.06 13.90
CA PHE A 85 5.26 12.82 13.17
C PHE A 85 4.69 13.31 11.85
N TYR A 86 5.28 14.34 11.30
CA TYR A 86 4.94 14.91 10.00
C TYR A 86 6.17 14.96 9.11
N GLY A 87 5.97 14.78 7.81
CA GLY A 87 7.03 14.88 6.84
C GLY A 87 6.53 14.68 5.42
N THR A 88 7.42 14.83 4.46
CA THR A 88 7.12 14.61 3.04
C THR A 88 7.60 13.22 2.63
N ALA A 89 6.72 12.42 2.04
CA ALA A 89 7.05 11.11 1.48
C ALA A 89 7.84 11.31 0.17
N LEU A 90 9.14 10.97 0.17
CA LEU A 90 10.01 11.24 -0.96
C LEU A 90 10.11 10.08 -1.94
N ASP A 91 10.31 8.86 -1.43
CA ASP A 91 10.56 7.69 -2.27
C ASP A 91 10.26 6.39 -1.50
N ILE A 92 10.35 5.27 -2.19
CA ILE A 92 10.26 3.91 -1.63
C ILE A 92 11.59 3.21 -1.92
N ASP A 93 12.21 2.66 -0.89
CA ASP A 93 13.48 1.95 -1.04
C ASP A 93 13.31 0.57 -1.72
N LYS A 94 14.43 -0.11 -2.01
CA LYS A 94 14.44 -1.42 -2.65
C LYS A 94 13.74 -2.53 -1.85
N ASP A 95 13.56 -2.33 -0.55
CA ASP A 95 12.91 -3.28 0.37
C ASP A 95 11.44 -2.89 0.67
N GLY A 96 10.91 -1.84 0.00
CA GLY A 96 9.54 -1.37 0.16
C GLY A 96 9.35 -0.37 1.32
N GLY A 97 10.41 0.09 1.97
CA GLY A 97 10.35 1.08 3.03
C GLY A 97 10.08 2.48 2.48
N LEU A 98 9.15 3.22 3.08
CA LEU A 98 8.85 4.59 2.69
C LEU A 98 9.90 5.56 3.25
N ILE A 99 10.56 6.30 2.37
CA ILE A 99 11.53 7.33 2.73
C ILE A 99 10.80 8.64 2.98
N VAL A 100 10.88 9.15 4.21
CA VAL A 100 10.21 10.38 4.64
C VAL A 100 11.24 11.41 5.07
N LYS A 101 11.07 12.64 4.60
CA LYS A 101 11.84 13.80 5.03
C LYS A 101 11.03 14.61 6.05
N SER A 102 11.59 14.81 7.24
CA SER A 102 11.04 15.66 8.30
C SER A 102 12.09 16.72 8.68
N GLY A 103 11.90 17.95 8.24
CA GLY A 103 12.91 18.99 8.36
C GLY A 103 14.23 18.59 7.70
N ASN A 104 15.32 18.52 8.47
CA ASN A 104 16.63 18.10 7.98
C ASN A 104 16.92 16.60 8.15
N SER A 105 15.96 15.83 8.66
CA SER A 105 16.12 14.40 8.93
C SER A 105 15.42 13.55 7.86
N MET A 106 16.04 12.40 7.54
CA MET A 106 15.47 11.36 6.69
C MET A 106 15.19 10.12 7.54
N THR A 107 14.02 9.54 7.37
CA THR A 107 13.60 8.31 8.06
C THR A 107 13.02 7.32 7.07
N VAL A 108 13.36 6.03 7.22
CA VAL A 108 12.73 4.95 6.46
C VAL A 108 11.69 4.27 7.33
N LEU A 109 10.44 4.29 6.87
CA LEU A 109 9.31 3.63 7.53
C LEU A 109 9.10 2.26 6.91
N LYS A 110 9.31 1.20 7.69
CA LYS A 110 9.10 -0.21 7.27
C LYS A 110 7.80 -0.79 7.81
N SER A 111 7.16 -0.11 8.75
CA SER A 111 5.88 -0.47 9.36
C SER A 111 5.24 0.77 9.97
N GLY A 112 3.95 0.71 10.25
CA GLY A 112 3.18 1.79 10.88
C GLY A 112 2.00 2.25 10.03
N GLU A 113 1.24 3.19 10.57
CA GLU A 113 0.13 3.84 9.87
C GLU A 113 0.57 5.16 9.26
N ILE A 114 0.11 5.41 8.05
CA ILE A 114 0.35 6.65 7.31
C ILE A 114 -1.01 7.25 6.95
N SER A 115 -1.17 8.53 7.19
CA SER A 115 -2.32 9.32 6.74
C SER A 115 -1.83 10.45 5.85
N LEU A 116 -2.54 10.70 4.74
CA LEU A 116 -2.32 11.90 3.95
C LEU A 116 -2.77 13.13 4.76
N TYR A 117 -1.94 14.15 4.78
CA TYR A 117 -2.29 15.46 5.28
C TYR A 117 -2.89 16.24 4.10
N LEU A 118 -4.22 16.38 4.14
CA LEU A 118 -4.98 17.18 3.16
C LEU A 118 -5.23 18.57 3.72
#